data_7c60e8d5d50d31b12406dfe1a05d68e9
#
_entry.id   7c60e8d5d50d31b12406dfe1a05d68e9
#
_cell.length_a   1.000
_cell.length_b   1.000
_cell.length_c   1.000
_cell.angle_alpha   90.00
_cell.angle_beta   90.00
_cell.angle_gamma   90.00
#
_symmetry.space_group_name_H-M   'P 1'
#
loop_
_entity.id
_entity.type
_entity.pdbx_description
1 polymer ?
#
loop_
_entity_poly.entity_id
_entity_poly.type
_entity_poly.pdbx_seq_one_letter_code
_entity_poly.pdbx_strand_id
1 'polypeptide(L)'
;MGKSSFLVIILALSVSIFIYGVFVGTYKVFPYEQIDHLKAIFLNEKNELDEKGIIYETNVKSLIHINTPDDVSKAQNELIDFIWSESGFPDSKLPDSVQINISDPRYEDFKNLQRIDQINIIMEYDVNSISYLFVPESSNNKLVIYHQGHGGDFYKGKDVIQFFLDEGFTVLAFSMPLLGMNNQPVVEVPNIGTIKLTSHEHLRFIQSSEFSPIKFFMEPLAISLNYLDQE
;
A
#
# COMPACT_ATOMS: atom_id res chain seq x y z
N MET A 1 38.07 -29.56 -33.00
CA MET A 1 36.67 -29.14 -32.71
C MET A 1 36.06 -28.64 -34.03
N GLY A 2 34.98 -29.26 -34.49
CA GLY A 2 34.36 -28.81 -35.76
C GLY A 2 33.66 -27.45 -35.60
N LYS A 3 33.54 -26.69 -36.68
CA LYS A 3 32.85 -25.36 -36.71
C LYS A 3 31.46 -25.42 -36.08
N SER A 4 30.76 -26.52 -36.24
CA SER A 4 29.43 -26.80 -35.69
C SER A 4 29.43 -26.89 -34.14
N SER A 5 30.42 -27.59 -33.56
CA SER A 5 30.57 -27.72 -32.08
C SER A 5 30.91 -26.38 -31.44
N PHE A 6 31.69 -25.54 -32.10
CA PHE A 6 32.02 -24.19 -31.65
C PHE A 6 30.82 -23.26 -31.60
N LEU A 7 29.95 -23.29 -32.63
CA LEU A 7 28.73 -22.53 -32.68
C LEU A 7 27.72 -22.91 -31.59
N VAL A 8 27.58 -24.22 -31.30
CA VAL A 8 26.73 -24.72 -30.22
C VAL A 8 27.19 -24.21 -28.85
N ILE A 9 28.53 -24.22 -28.61
CA ILE A 9 29.07 -23.72 -27.34
C ILE A 9 28.84 -22.23 -27.17
N ILE A 10 29.04 -21.43 -28.22
CA ILE A 10 28.75 -19.97 -28.17
C ILE A 10 27.28 -19.73 -27.86
N LEU A 11 26.37 -20.41 -28.55
CA LEU A 11 24.92 -20.27 -28.33
C LEU A 11 24.55 -20.63 -26.87
N ALA A 12 25.06 -21.74 -26.36
CA ALA A 12 24.82 -22.16 -24.99
C ALA A 12 25.35 -21.14 -23.96
N LEU A 13 26.55 -20.60 -24.16
CA LEU A 13 27.11 -19.55 -23.31
C LEU A 13 26.25 -18.26 -23.37
N SER A 14 25.82 -17.84 -24.55
CA SER A 14 24.99 -16.64 -24.70
C SER A 14 23.65 -16.78 -23.99
N VAL A 15 23.00 -17.94 -24.10
CA VAL A 15 21.75 -18.24 -23.38
C VAL A 15 21.97 -18.24 -21.88
N SER A 16 23.05 -18.85 -21.40
CA SER A 16 23.36 -18.88 -19.96
C SER A 16 23.64 -17.48 -19.40
N ILE A 17 24.38 -16.64 -20.12
CA ILE A 17 24.63 -15.23 -19.74
C ILE A 17 23.33 -14.44 -19.71
N PHE A 18 22.44 -14.63 -20.69
CA PHE A 18 21.15 -13.96 -20.73
C PHE A 18 20.28 -14.37 -19.53
N ILE A 19 20.14 -15.67 -19.25
CA ILE A 19 19.38 -16.18 -18.11
C ILE A 19 19.94 -15.63 -16.79
N TYR A 20 21.28 -15.63 -16.65
CA TYR A 20 21.93 -15.06 -15.46
C TYR A 20 21.66 -13.55 -15.33
N GLY A 21 21.72 -12.80 -16.44
CA GLY A 21 21.39 -11.38 -16.45
C GLY A 21 19.96 -11.08 -16.02
N VAL A 22 18.98 -11.88 -16.49
CA VAL A 22 17.59 -11.79 -16.04
C VAL A 22 17.48 -12.08 -14.53
N PHE A 23 18.16 -13.13 -14.07
CA PHE A 23 18.18 -13.50 -12.65
C PHE A 23 18.76 -12.38 -11.77
N VAL A 24 19.91 -11.83 -12.17
CA VAL A 24 20.56 -10.69 -11.48
C VAL A 24 19.62 -9.48 -11.42
N GLY A 25 18.98 -9.12 -12.54
CA GLY A 25 18.06 -7.98 -12.60
C GLY A 25 16.78 -8.18 -11.76
N THR A 26 16.24 -9.40 -11.75
CA THR A 26 15.01 -9.72 -11.03
C THR A 26 15.21 -9.80 -9.51
N TYR A 27 16.30 -10.45 -9.08
CA TYR A 27 16.53 -10.73 -7.66
C TYR A 27 17.57 -9.81 -7.02
N LYS A 28 18.13 -8.85 -7.78
CA LYS A 28 19.12 -7.87 -7.32
C LYS A 28 20.34 -8.52 -6.60
N VAL A 29 20.73 -9.72 -7.07
CA VAL A 29 21.90 -10.42 -6.53
C VAL A 29 23.19 -9.94 -7.19
N PHE A 30 24.36 -10.31 -6.64
CA PHE A 30 25.65 -9.98 -7.23
C PHE A 30 25.69 -10.35 -8.74
N PRO A 31 26.17 -9.48 -9.66
CA PRO A 31 26.78 -8.16 -9.44
C PRO A 31 25.82 -6.95 -9.66
N TYR A 32 24.56 -7.04 -9.27
CA TYR A 32 23.54 -6.00 -9.54
C TYR A 32 23.98 -4.60 -9.10
N GLU A 33 24.43 -4.45 -7.87
CA GLU A 33 24.85 -3.15 -7.33
C GLU A 33 26.03 -2.54 -8.09
N GLN A 34 26.98 -3.39 -8.51
CA GLN A 34 28.13 -2.96 -9.30
C GLN A 34 27.69 -2.50 -10.70
N ILE A 35 26.74 -3.19 -11.32
CA ILE A 35 26.18 -2.82 -12.63
C ILE A 35 25.39 -1.53 -12.50
N ASP A 36 24.58 -1.36 -11.47
CA ASP A 36 23.79 -0.16 -11.23
C ASP A 36 24.70 1.06 -10.97
N HIS A 37 25.75 0.88 -10.17
CA HIS A 37 26.74 1.92 -9.95
C HIS A 37 27.51 2.31 -11.23
N LEU A 38 27.90 1.33 -12.05
CA LEU A 38 28.50 1.60 -13.35
C LEU A 38 27.53 2.32 -14.31
N LYS A 39 26.27 1.91 -14.30
CA LYS A 39 25.20 2.56 -15.08
C LYS A 39 25.10 4.04 -14.71
N ALA A 40 25.05 4.35 -13.41
CA ALA A 40 25.00 5.73 -12.91
C ALA A 40 26.21 6.56 -13.39
N ILE A 41 27.41 5.97 -13.41
CA ILE A 41 28.63 6.62 -13.91
C ILE A 41 28.57 6.85 -15.44
N PHE A 42 28.16 5.83 -16.23
CA PHE A 42 28.18 5.91 -17.69
C PHE A 42 27.08 6.78 -18.26
N LEU A 43 25.91 6.80 -17.62
CA LEU A 43 24.77 7.61 -18.07
C LEU A 43 24.89 9.05 -17.58
N ASN A 44 25.94 9.36 -16.83
CA ASN A 44 26.10 10.68 -16.21
C ASN A 44 24.81 11.10 -15.47
N GLU A 45 24.08 10.10 -14.96
CA GLU A 45 23.00 10.28 -14.01
C GLU A 45 23.62 10.79 -12.71
N LYS A 46 24.29 11.92 -12.77
CA LYS A 46 24.35 12.81 -11.63
C LYS A 46 22.89 13.04 -11.29
N ASN A 47 22.49 12.51 -10.14
CA ASN A 47 21.21 12.87 -9.59
C ASN A 47 21.19 14.41 -9.56
N GLU A 48 20.43 15.03 -10.46
CA GLU A 48 20.19 16.48 -10.39
C GLU A 48 19.61 16.87 -9.02
N LEU A 49 19.08 15.89 -8.30
CA LEU A 49 18.66 16.03 -6.90
C LEU A 49 19.83 16.25 -5.93
N ASP A 50 21.03 15.69 -6.19
CA ASP A 50 22.20 15.92 -5.33
C ASP A 50 22.87 17.28 -5.59
N GLU A 51 22.72 17.82 -6.80
CA GLU A 51 23.23 19.18 -7.10
C GLU A 51 22.22 20.31 -6.79
N LYS A 52 20.95 19.97 -6.74
CA LYS A 52 19.86 20.85 -6.30
C LYS A 52 19.25 20.36 -4.99
N GLY A 53 20.06 19.86 -4.10
CA GLY A 53 19.63 19.71 -2.71
C GLY A 53 19.27 21.12 -2.21
N ILE A 54 18.07 21.59 -2.55
CA ILE A 54 17.45 22.69 -1.85
C ILE A 54 17.24 22.11 -0.45
N ILE A 55 18.27 22.26 0.38
CA ILE A 55 18.12 22.08 1.82
C ILE A 55 17.18 23.21 2.21
N TYR A 56 15.89 22.90 2.25
CA TYR A 56 14.94 23.76 2.93
C TYR A 56 15.34 23.71 4.41
N GLU A 57 16.09 24.68 4.87
CA GLU A 57 16.18 24.94 6.30
C GLU A 57 14.80 25.38 6.77
N THR A 58 13.94 24.42 6.94
CA THR A 58 12.60 24.63 7.46
C THR A 58 12.74 24.80 8.96
N ASN A 59 12.50 25.98 9.45
CA ASN A 59 12.32 26.18 10.88
C ASN A 59 11.00 25.50 11.30
N VAL A 60 11.09 24.21 11.65
CA VAL A 60 9.92 23.39 12.04
C VAL A 60 9.13 24.08 13.15
N LYS A 61 9.79 24.76 14.08
CA LYS A 61 9.11 25.52 15.16
C LYS A 61 8.24 26.65 14.64
N SER A 62 8.58 27.26 13.51
CA SER A 62 7.76 28.32 12.90
C SER A 62 6.55 27.78 12.14
N LEU A 63 6.51 26.49 11.84
CA LEU A 63 5.40 25.82 11.18
C LEU A 63 4.42 25.17 12.16
N ILE A 64 4.86 24.91 13.39
CA ILE A 64 4.03 24.34 14.43
C ILE A 64 3.35 25.47 15.20
N HIS A 65 2.09 25.69 14.93
CA HIS A 65 1.26 26.72 15.60
C HIS A 65 0.29 26.09 16.62
N ILE A 66 0.63 24.90 17.15
CA ILE A 66 -0.17 24.20 18.14
C ILE A 66 0.38 24.53 19.54
N ASN A 67 -0.28 25.46 20.24
CA ASN A 67 0.10 25.90 21.58
C ASN A 67 -1.00 25.65 22.61
N THR A 68 -2.23 25.46 22.16
CA THR A 68 -3.42 25.28 23.00
C THR A 68 -4.24 24.08 22.51
N PRO A 69 -5.13 23.52 23.33
CA PRO A 69 -6.08 22.49 22.87
C PRO A 69 -6.95 22.94 21.69
N ASP A 70 -7.30 24.22 21.63
CA ASP A 70 -8.09 24.78 20.52
C ASP A 70 -7.33 24.74 19.19
N ASP A 71 -5.99 24.97 19.23
CA ASP A 71 -5.14 24.85 18.04
C ASP A 71 -5.12 23.40 17.51
N VAL A 72 -5.18 22.40 18.40
CA VAL A 72 -5.29 20.99 18.00
C VAL A 72 -6.59 20.75 17.22
N SER A 73 -7.71 21.21 17.76
CA SER A 73 -9.02 21.06 17.11
C SER A 73 -9.05 21.77 15.76
N LYS A 74 -8.46 22.96 15.68
CA LYS A 74 -8.35 23.69 14.42
C LYS A 74 -7.50 22.94 13.39
N ALA A 75 -6.31 22.46 13.77
CA ALA A 75 -5.44 21.70 12.88
C ALA A 75 -6.09 20.37 12.42
N GLN A 76 -6.85 19.73 13.32
CA GLN A 76 -7.62 18.54 12.97
C GLN A 76 -8.70 18.84 11.92
N ASN A 77 -9.45 19.90 12.08
CA ASN A 77 -10.47 20.30 11.11
C ASN A 77 -9.83 20.68 9.76
N GLU A 78 -8.73 21.43 9.76
CA GLU A 78 -7.99 21.76 8.54
C GLU A 78 -7.49 20.50 7.82
N LEU A 79 -7.04 19.47 8.55
CA LEU A 79 -6.64 18.19 7.98
C LEU A 79 -7.83 17.41 7.40
N ILE A 80 -8.97 17.41 8.10
CA ILE A 80 -10.19 16.79 7.62
C ILE A 80 -10.66 17.47 6.32
N ASP A 81 -10.71 18.80 6.31
CA ASP A 81 -11.08 19.59 5.13
C ASP A 81 -10.11 19.35 3.97
N PHE A 82 -8.83 19.21 4.23
CA PHE A 82 -7.82 18.89 3.21
C PHE A 82 -8.03 17.49 2.60
N ILE A 83 -8.39 16.49 3.41
CA ILE A 83 -8.55 15.10 2.95
C ILE A 83 -9.89 14.90 2.26
N TRP A 84 -10.99 15.34 2.88
CA TRP A 84 -12.36 15.02 2.44
C TRP A 84 -13.10 16.20 1.81
N SER A 85 -12.61 17.44 1.98
CA SER A 85 -13.22 18.66 1.45
C SER A 85 -14.74 18.69 1.73
N GLU A 86 -15.56 18.93 0.71
CA GLU A 86 -17.02 19.07 0.84
C GLU A 86 -17.72 17.75 1.27
N SER A 87 -17.11 16.58 1.04
CA SER A 87 -17.69 15.29 1.47
C SER A 87 -17.66 15.11 2.98
N GLY A 88 -16.77 15.80 3.68
CA GLY A 88 -16.59 15.72 5.12
C GLY A 88 -16.01 14.39 5.60
N PHE A 89 -15.66 14.33 6.89
CA PHE A 89 -15.20 13.10 7.52
C PHE A 89 -16.34 12.07 7.60
N PRO A 90 -16.10 10.78 7.26
CA PRO A 90 -17.15 9.75 7.21
C PRO A 90 -17.44 9.18 8.62
N ASP A 91 -17.86 10.04 9.56
CA ASP A 91 -18.07 9.73 10.98
C ASP A 91 -19.18 8.71 11.26
N SER A 92 -20.11 8.55 10.33
CA SER A 92 -21.26 7.63 10.45
C SER A 92 -21.39 6.64 9.29
N LYS A 93 -20.48 6.69 8.31
CA LYS A 93 -20.52 5.79 7.15
C LYS A 93 -20.13 4.38 7.60
N LEU A 94 -20.87 3.38 7.11
CA LEU A 94 -20.61 1.96 7.35
C LEU A 94 -20.09 1.30 6.07
N PRO A 95 -19.45 0.11 6.17
CA PRO A 95 -19.02 -0.66 5.00
C PRO A 95 -20.17 -0.99 4.05
N ASP A 96 -19.89 -1.08 2.76
CA ASP A 96 -20.85 -1.51 1.75
C ASP A 96 -21.29 -2.96 1.93
N SER A 97 -20.39 -3.81 2.40
CA SER A 97 -20.72 -5.18 2.82
C SER A 97 -19.70 -5.73 3.83
N VAL A 98 -20.21 -6.60 4.71
CA VAL A 98 -19.40 -7.41 5.61
C VAL A 98 -19.81 -8.88 5.46
N GLN A 99 -18.82 -9.74 5.23
CA GLN A 99 -18.99 -11.18 5.19
C GLN A 99 -18.34 -11.80 6.41
N ILE A 100 -19.17 -12.32 7.31
CA ILE A 100 -18.73 -12.93 8.56
C ILE A 100 -18.25 -14.36 8.33
N ASN A 101 -17.13 -14.73 8.97
CA ASN A 101 -16.59 -16.07 9.00
C ASN A 101 -16.31 -16.65 7.60
N ILE A 102 -15.58 -15.91 6.79
CA ILE A 102 -15.15 -16.41 5.47
C ILE A 102 -14.08 -17.51 5.61
N SER A 103 -14.02 -18.39 4.63
CA SER A 103 -12.92 -19.36 4.48
C SER A 103 -11.87 -18.82 3.53
N ASP A 104 -10.62 -18.78 3.96
CA ASP A 104 -9.49 -18.41 3.11
C ASP A 104 -8.31 -19.37 3.34
N PRO A 105 -7.99 -20.22 2.32
CA PRO A 105 -6.94 -21.24 2.44
C PRO A 105 -5.56 -20.71 2.85
N ARG A 106 -5.32 -19.41 2.64
CA ARG A 106 -4.05 -18.78 3.03
C ARG A 106 -3.83 -18.74 4.54
N TYR A 107 -4.90 -18.90 5.35
CA TYR A 107 -4.88 -18.74 6.81
C TYR A 107 -5.38 -19.99 7.55
N GLU A 108 -5.54 -21.13 6.86
CA GLU A 108 -5.99 -22.40 7.49
C GLU A 108 -5.03 -22.94 8.55
N ASP A 109 -3.76 -22.55 8.48
CA ASP A 109 -2.71 -22.93 9.44
C ASP A 109 -2.59 -22.00 10.65
N PHE A 110 -3.38 -20.93 10.71
CA PHE A 110 -3.35 -19.97 11.81
C PHE A 110 -3.85 -20.59 13.12
N LYS A 111 -3.09 -20.32 14.18
CA LYS A 111 -3.45 -20.71 15.56
C LYS A 111 -4.22 -19.59 16.22
N ASN A 112 -5.02 -19.93 17.24
CA ASN A 112 -5.83 -18.97 17.99
C ASN A 112 -6.72 -18.09 17.09
N LEU A 113 -7.11 -18.58 15.92
CA LEU A 113 -7.99 -17.89 14.98
C LEU A 113 -9.40 -18.49 15.09
N GLN A 114 -10.36 -17.71 15.59
CA GLN A 114 -11.75 -18.09 15.66
C GLN A 114 -12.46 -17.94 14.30
N ARG A 115 -12.27 -16.79 13.65
CA ARG A 115 -12.88 -16.48 12.35
C ARG A 115 -12.16 -15.34 11.64
N ILE A 116 -12.43 -15.22 10.35
CA ILE A 116 -12.05 -14.08 9.52
C ILE A 116 -13.32 -13.44 8.98
N ASP A 117 -13.48 -12.14 9.20
CA ASP A 117 -14.56 -11.37 8.60
C ASP A 117 -13.98 -10.48 7.50
N GLN A 118 -14.63 -10.45 6.33
CA GLN A 118 -14.21 -9.60 5.22
C GLN A 118 -15.08 -8.35 5.20
N ILE A 119 -14.43 -7.19 5.23
CA ILE A 119 -15.06 -5.88 5.15
C ILE A 119 -14.76 -5.29 3.77
N ASN A 120 -15.77 -4.89 3.04
CA ASN A 120 -15.65 -4.24 1.73
C ASN A 120 -16.22 -2.84 1.77
N ILE A 121 -15.43 -1.88 1.31
CA ILE A 121 -15.77 -0.45 1.25
C ILE A 121 -15.53 0.02 -0.18
N ILE A 122 -16.54 0.64 -0.78
CA ILE A 122 -16.49 1.20 -2.12
C ILE A 122 -16.39 2.73 -2.00
N MET A 123 -15.45 3.29 -2.71
CA MET A 123 -15.18 4.73 -2.76
C MET A 123 -15.42 5.27 -4.17
N GLU A 124 -15.12 6.55 -4.40
CA GLU A 124 -15.24 7.18 -5.70
C GLU A 124 -14.42 6.46 -6.77
N TYR A 125 -14.83 6.60 -8.02
CA TYR A 125 -14.20 5.98 -9.19
C TYR A 125 -14.10 4.46 -9.13
N ASP A 126 -15.00 3.82 -8.38
CA ASP A 126 -15.00 2.37 -8.18
C ASP A 126 -13.69 1.83 -7.55
N VAL A 127 -12.95 2.69 -6.85
CA VAL A 127 -11.85 2.28 -5.99
C VAL A 127 -12.44 1.63 -4.74
N ASN A 128 -11.95 0.46 -4.38
CA ASN A 128 -12.43 -0.21 -3.17
C ASN A 128 -11.29 -0.50 -2.19
N SER A 129 -11.69 -0.85 -0.97
CA SER A 129 -10.82 -1.44 0.02
C SER A 129 -11.46 -2.72 0.56
N ILE A 130 -10.75 -3.83 0.40
CA ILE A 130 -11.09 -5.10 1.02
C ILE A 130 -10.10 -5.32 2.17
N SER A 131 -10.63 -5.36 3.39
CA SER A 131 -9.87 -5.64 4.61
C SER A 131 -10.38 -6.91 5.28
N TYR A 132 -9.51 -7.53 6.06
CA TYR A 132 -9.84 -8.70 6.88
C TYR A 132 -9.76 -8.36 8.36
N LEU A 133 -10.80 -8.74 9.09
CA LEU A 133 -10.81 -8.73 10.54
C LEU A 133 -10.55 -10.15 11.03
N PHE A 134 -9.37 -10.38 11.58
CA PHE A 134 -8.99 -11.64 12.19
C PHE A 134 -9.38 -11.61 13.68
N VAL A 135 -10.31 -12.47 14.07
CA VAL A 135 -10.81 -12.54 15.44
C VAL A 135 -10.17 -13.74 16.13
N PRO A 136 -9.47 -13.56 17.26
CA PRO A 136 -8.84 -14.66 17.98
C PRO A 136 -9.86 -15.49 18.77
N GLU A 137 -9.57 -16.79 19.01
CA GLU A 137 -10.35 -17.65 19.92
C GLU A 137 -10.29 -17.15 21.35
N SER A 138 -9.11 -16.67 21.77
CA SER A 138 -8.86 -16.12 23.11
C SER A 138 -8.52 -14.65 22.99
N SER A 139 -9.52 -13.76 23.14
CA SER A 139 -9.36 -12.33 22.96
C SER A 139 -8.88 -11.63 24.25
N ASN A 140 -7.97 -10.67 24.10
CA ASN A 140 -7.59 -9.71 25.15
C ASN A 140 -8.40 -8.40 25.06
N ASN A 141 -9.43 -8.34 24.19
CA ASN A 141 -10.29 -7.17 23.92
C ASN A 141 -9.53 -5.94 23.40
N LYS A 142 -8.45 -6.15 22.66
CA LYS A 142 -7.70 -5.07 22.03
C LYS A 142 -7.63 -5.30 20.53
N LEU A 143 -7.67 -4.21 19.78
CA LEU A 143 -7.56 -4.17 18.33
C LEU A 143 -6.15 -3.72 17.92
N VAL A 144 -5.57 -4.40 16.97
CA VAL A 144 -4.39 -3.94 16.20
C VAL A 144 -4.83 -3.68 14.77
N ILE A 145 -4.47 -2.52 14.26
CA ILE A 145 -4.63 -2.19 12.84
C ILE A 145 -3.29 -2.49 12.16
N TYR A 146 -3.33 -3.46 11.25
CA TYR A 146 -2.18 -3.84 10.45
C TYR A 146 -2.34 -3.31 9.04
N HIS A 147 -1.47 -2.40 8.64
CA HIS A 147 -1.40 -1.89 7.28
C HIS A 147 -0.08 -2.33 6.65
N GLN A 148 -0.17 -3.13 5.57
CA GLN A 148 1.02 -3.47 4.80
C GLN A 148 1.56 -2.21 4.14
N GLY A 149 2.85 -1.96 4.31
CA GLY A 149 3.52 -0.82 3.71
C GLY A 149 3.57 -0.89 2.18
N HIS A 150 4.48 -0.18 1.57
CA HIS A 150 4.62 -0.03 0.11
C HIS A 150 4.66 -1.36 -0.69
N GLY A 151 4.90 -2.48 -0.01
CA GLY A 151 4.83 -3.82 -0.57
C GLY A 151 3.44 -4.31 -0.99
N GLY A 152 2.37 -3.59 -0.62
CA GLY A 152 1.08 -3.67 -1.26
C GLY A 152 -0.02 -4.41 -0.53
N ASP A 153 0.14 -5.68 -0.21
CA ASP A 153 -0.93 -6.50 0.35
C ASP A 153 -0.59 -7.08 1.72
N PHE A 154 -1.60 -7.22 2.58
CA PHE A 154 -1.43 -7.73 3.95
C PHE A 154 -1.14 -9.24 4.00
N TYR A 155 -1.29 -9.97 2.90
CA TYR A 155 -0.92 -11.40 2.84
C TYR A 155 0.55 -11.63 3.16
N LYS A 156 1.40 -10.67 2.84
CA LYS A 156 2.83 -10.72 3.15
C LYS A 156 3.14 -10.62 4.64
N GLY A 157 2.18 -10.13 5.42
CA GLY A 157 2.28 -9.95 6.86
C GLY A 157 1.73 -11.12 7.69
N LYS A 158 1.57 -12.32 7.13
CA LYS A 158 1.02 -13.48 7.84
C LYS A 158 1.65 -13.71 9.21
N ASP A 159 2.97 -13.70 9.30
CA ASP A 159 3.67 -13.93 10.55
C ASP A 159 3.39 -12.84 11.61
N VAL A 160 3.23 -11.59 11.15
CA VAL A 160 2.89 -10.46 12.02
C VAL A 160 1.45 -10.59 12.52
N ILE A 161 0.51 -10.94 11.63
CA ILE A 161 -0.89 -11.16 11.99
C ILE A 161 -0.99 -12.32 12.98
N GLN A 162 -0.32 -13.45 12.70
CA GLN A 162 -0.29 -14.60 13.61
C GLN A 162 0.28 -14.24 14.98
N PHE A 163 1.37 -13.48 15.03
CA PHE A 163 1.95 -13.01 16.29
C PHE A 163 0.93 -12.24 17.14
N PHE A 164 0.18 -11.32 16.56
CA PHE A 164 -0.84 -10.57 17.31
C PHE A 164 -2.03 -11.45 17.72
N LEU A 165 -2.43 -12.41 16.90
CA LEU A 165 -3.46 -13.38 17.26
C LEU A 165 -3.02 -14.25 18.44
N ASP A 166 -1.77 -14.72 18.45
CA ASP A 166 -1.21 -15.51 19.57
C ASP A 166 -1.21 -14.72 20.89
N GLU A 167 -1.05 -13.39 20.81
CA GLU A 167 -1.16 -12.47 21.95
C GLU A 167 -2.61 -12.06 22.27
N GLY A 168 -3.59 -12.63 21.57
CA GLY A 168 -5.02 -12.41 21.80
C GLY A 168 -5.61 -11.12 21.22
N PHE A 169 -4.88 -10.43 20.36
CA PHE A 169 -5.42 -9.23 19.70
C PHE A 169 -6.34 -9.60 18.54
N THR A 170 -7.43 -8.86 18.39
CA THR A 170 -8.14 -8.78 17.13
C THR A 170 -7.29 -7.96 16.14
N VAL A 171 -7.16 -8.43 14.90
CA VAL A 171 -6.32 -7.76 13.89
C VAL A 171 -7.16 -7.33 12.71
N LEU A 172 -7.23 -6.04 12.44
CA LEU A 172 -7.83 -5.47 11.24
C LEU A 172 -6.73 -5.18 10.22
N ALA A 173 -6.70 -5.92 9.13
CA ALA A 173 -5.63 -5.88 8.16
C ALA A 173 -6.05 -5.24 6.83
N PHE A 174 -5.27 -4.26 6.36
CA PHE A 174 -5.48 -3.51 5.13
C PHE A 174 -4.35 -3.71 4.13
N SER A 175 -4.71 -3.71 2.85
CA SER A 175 -3.77 -3.52 1.74
C SER A 175 -3.75 -2.06 1.28
N MET A 176 -2.68 -1.66 0.60
CA MET A 176 -2.64 -0.39 -0.10
C MET A 176 -3.76 -0.30 -1.14
N PRO A 177 -4.32 0.90 -1.41
CA PRO A 177 -5.28 1.09 -2.48
C PRO A 177 -4.79 0.50 -3.81
N LEU A 178 -5.70 -0.10 -4.58
CA LEU A 178 -5.45 -0.70 -5.90
C LEU A 178 -4.53 -1.93 -5.89
N LEU A 179 -4.14 -2.43 -4.73
CA LEU A 179 -3.24 -3.58 -4.58
C LEU A 179 -3.90 -4.72 -3.80
N GLY A 180 -3.30 -5.91 -3.90
CA GLY A 180 -3.81 -7.11 -3.23
C GLY A 180 -5.18 -7.54 -3.77
N MET A 181 -6.19 -7.60 -2.90
CA MET A 181 -7.58 -7.92 -3.26
C MET A 181 -8.36 -6.72 -3.79
N ASN A 182 -7.81 -5.51 -3.68
CA ASN A 182 -8.48 -4.30 -4.14
C ASN A 182 -8.54 -4.27 -5.66
N ASN A 183 -9.64 -3.78 -6.21
CA ASN A 183 -9.81 -3.67 -7.65
C ASN A 183 -8.89 -2.62 -8.27
N GLN A 184 -8.77 -2.68 -9.58
CA GLN A 184 -7.99 -1.75 -10.41
C GLN A 184 -8.92 -1.18 -11.49
N PRO A 185 -9.75 -0.18 -11.15
CA PRO A 185 -10.76 0.33 -12.05
C PRO A 185 -10.16 1.03 -13.28
N VAL A 186 -10.95 1.07 -14.34
CA VAL A 186 -10.69 1.89 -15.51
C VAL A 186 -11.52 3.15 -15.39
N VAL A 187 -10.86 4.31 -15.41
CA VAL A 187 -11.49 5.60 -15.19
C VAL A 187 -11.27 6.53 -16.37
N GLU A 188 -12.24 7.39 -16.63
CA GLU A 188 -12.11 8.48 -17.61
C GLU A 188 -11.61 9.72 -16.87
N VAL A 189 -10.42 10.21 -17.25
CA VAL A 189 -9.81 11.39 -16.63
C VAL A 189 -9.87 12.56 -17.60
N PRO A 190 -10.47 13.69 -17.22
CA PRO A 190 -10.56 14.86 -18.07
C PRO A 190 -9.18 15.28 -18.62
N ASN A 191 -9.10 15.54 -19.93
CA ASN A 191 -7.89 15.93 -20.67
C ASN A 191 -6.77 14.88 -20.76
N ILE A 192 -6.94 13.69 -20.15
CA ILE A 192 -5.98 12.58 -20.22
C ILE A 192 -6.58 11.41 -21.00
N GLY A 193 -7.89 11.17 -20.84
CA GLY A 193 -8.62 10.05 -21.43
C GLY A 193 -8.74 8.87 -20.48
N THR A 194 -9.05 7.70 -21.02
CA THR A 194 -9.28 6.47 -20.28
C THR A 194 -7.97 5.89 -19.75
N ILE A 195 -7.84 5.72 -18.45
CA ILE A 195 -6.67 5.11 -17.80
C ILE A 195 -7.10 3.97 -16.87
N LYS A 196 -6.24 2.95 -16.76
CA LYS A 196 -6.40 1.92 -15.73
C LYS A 196 -5.57 2.30 -14.51
N LEU A 197 -6.23 2.40 -13.35
CA LEU A 197 -5.54 2.63 -12.08
C LEU A 197 -4.94 1.30 -11.59
N THR A 198 -3.61 1.17 -11.63
CA THR A 198 -2.91 -0.09 -11.28
C THR A 198 -2.00 0.02 -10.07
N SER A 199 -1.76 1.24 -9.60
CA SER A 199 -0.98 1.50 -8.39
C SER A 199 -1.49 2.75 -7.69
N HIS A 200 -1.18 2.89 -6.42
CA HIS A 200 -1.62 4.03 -5.62
C HIS A 200 -1.08 5.38 -6.15
N GLU A 201 0.06 5.40 -6.85
CA GLU A 201 0.55 6.63 -7.48
C GLU A 201 -0.40 7.15 -8.57
N HIS A 202 -1.21 6.28 -9.17
CA HIS A 202 -2.18 6.68 -10.18
C HIS A 202 -3.36 7.46 -9.59
N LEU A 203 -3.61 7.39 -8.29
CA LEU A 203 -4.68 8.14 -7.62
C LEU A 203 -4.51 9.66 -7.79
N ARG A 204 -3.29 10.14 -8.01
CA ARG A 204 -3.04 11.56 -8.33
C ARG A 204 -3.74 12.06 -9.58
N PHE A 205 -4.05 11.16 -10.55
CA PHE A 205 -4.72 11.52 -11.79
C PHE A 205 -6.22 11.78 -11.60
N ILE A 206 -6.82 11.24 -10.54
CA ILE A 206 -8.22 11.43 -10.18
C ILE A 206 -8.41 12.42 -9.04
N GLN A 207 -7.35 13.10 -8.63
CA GLN A 207 -7.43 14.18 -7.65
C GLN A 207 -8.34 15.29 -8.19
N SER A 208 -9.22 15.81 -7.35
CA SER A 208 -10.10 16.93 -7.66
C SER A 208 -10.02 18.00 -6.58
N SER A 209 -10.79 19.10 -6.74
CA SER A 209 -11.00 20.07 -5.67
C SER A 209 -11.90 19.53 -4.54
N GLU A 210 -12.55 18.39 -4.77
CA GLU A 210 -13.52 17.82 -3.83
C GLU A 210 -12.85 16.89 -2.80
N PHE A 211 -11.66 16.36 -3.09
CA PHE A 211 -10.92 15.52 -2.15
C PHE A 211 -9.43 15.36 -2.50
N SER A 212 -8.62 15.03 -1.50
CA SER A 212 -7.23 14.60 -1.67
C SER A 212 -7.14 13.10 -1.96
N PRO A 213 -6.17 12.62 -2.78
CA PRO A 213 -5.90 11.19 -2.97
C PRO A 213 -5.62 10.41 -1.67
N ILE A 214 -5.20 11.09 -0.61
CA ILE A 214 -5.02 10.51 0.74
C ILE A 214 -6.34 9.94 1.28
N LYS A 215 -7.49 10.44 0.84
CA LYS A 215 -8.81 9.92 1.19
C LYS A 215 -8.91 8.41 0.98
N PHE A 216 -8.42 7.90 -0.16
CA PHE A 216 -8.48 6.45 -0.47
C PHE A 216 -7.69 5.57 0.51
N PHE A 217 -6.78 6.15 1.30
CA PHE A 217 -6.05 5.44 2.35
C PHE A 217 -6.74 5.54 3.71
N MET A 218 -7.35 6.69 4.00
CA MET A 218 -7.88 7.01 5.32
C MET A 218 -9.36 6.66 5.49
N GLU A 219 -10.16 6.80 4.43
CA GLU A 219 -11.59 6.53 4.49
C GLU A 219 -11.91 5.07 4.83
N PRO A 220 -11.24 4.06 4.25
CA PRO A 220 -11.49 2.67 4.64
C PRO A 220 -11.22 2.39 6.12
N LEU A 221 -10.21 3.03 6.68
CA LEU A 221 -9.90 2.91 8.09
C LEU A 221 -11.01 3.51 8.96
N ALA A 222 -11.42 4.75 8.66
CA ALA A 222 -12.48 5.43 9.40
C ALA A 222 -13.80 4.62 9.38
N ILE A 223 -14.21 4.18 8.20
CA ILE A 223 -15.45 3.41 8.01
C ILE A 223 -15.39 2.05 8.73
N SER A 224 -14.24 1.36 8.67
CA SER A 224 -14.09 0.09 9.39
C SER A 224 -14.14 0.28 10.90
N LEU A 225 -13.57 1.37 11.43
CA LEU A 225 -13.66 1.69 12.86
C LEU A 225 -15.09 2.05 13.27
N ASN A 226 -15.86 2.79 12.44
CA ASN A 226 -17.28 3.04 12.71
C ASN A 226 -18.09 1.74 12.82
N TYR A 227 -17.79 0.77 11.96
CA TYR A 227 -18.44 -0.55 12.02
C TYR A 227 -18.09 -1.28 13.32
N LEU A 228 -16.81 -1.32 13.68
CA LEU A 228 -16.35 -2.03 14.87
C LEU A 228 -16.81 -1.38 16.20
N ASP A 229 -17.14 -0.08 16.19
CA ASP A 229 -17.68 0.62 17.37
C ASP A 229 -19.17 0.29 17.62
N GLN A 230 -19.85 -0.29 16.62
CA GLN A 230 -21.26 -0.68 16.71
C GLN A 230 -21.47 -2.17 17.07
N GLU A 231 -20.43 -3.00 16.98
CA GLU A 231 -20.46 -4.43 17.29
C GLU A 231 -20.05 -4.72 18.73
#